data_2983bd2efc78dc4ce21293c0ce1db9a4
#
_entry.id   2983bd2efc78dc4ce21293c0ce1db9a4
#
_cell.length_a   1.000
_cell.length_b   1.000
_cell.length_c   1.000
_cell.angle_alpha   90.00
_cell.angle_beta   90.00
_cell.angle_gamma   90.00
#
_symmetry.space_group_name_H-M   'P 1'
#
loop_
_entity.id
_entity.type
_entity.pdbx_description
1 polymer ?
#
loop_
_entity_poly.entity_id
_entity_poly.type
_entity_poly.pdbx_seq_one_letter_code
_entity_poly.pdbx_strand_id
1 'polypeptide(L)'
;MKVMYITGLAIYLGGAELALNPGMFSSGLIVSYEQLVIDNEILGYFDRVVRGMRANSDTLVVDLVRKVGHGGPFLKEAHTLKEFKSEYWIPDISSRAAFGR
;
A
#
# COMPACT_ATOMS: atom_id res chain seq x y z
N MET A 1 6.36 -14.37 7.22
CA MET A 1 6.03 -13.13 6.48
C MET A 1 5.18 -13.36 5.24
N LYS A 2 5.56 -14.23 4.28
CA LYS A 2 4.76 -14.48 3.05
C LYS A 2 3.32 -14.94 3.31
N VAL A 3 3.08 -15.75 4.33
CA VAL A 3 1.74 -16.29 4.66
C VAL A 3 0.80 -15.16 5.11
N MET A 4 1.28 -14.23 5.94
CA MET A 4 0.47 -13.09 6.41
C MET A 4 0.02 -12.19 5.26
N TYR A 5 0.89 -11.93 4.27
CA TYR A 5 0.51 -11.13 3.10
C TYR A 5 -0.58 -11.80 2.27
N ILE A 6 -0.48 -13.09 1.99
CA ILE A 6 -1.44 -13.79 1.13
C ILE A 6 -2.77 -14.00 1.84
N THR A 7 -2.76 -14.52 3.07
CA THR A 7 -3.99 -14.80 3.83
C THR A 7 -4.67 -13.51 4.29
N GLY A 8 -3.91 -12.52 4.76
CA GLY A 8 -4.43 -11.24 5.16
C GLY A 8 -5.11 -10.50 4.00
N LEU A 9 -4.46 -10.41 2.84
CA LEU A 9 -5.04 -9.76 1.66
C LEU A 9 -6.31 -10.48 1.18
N ALA A 10 -6.34 -11.82 1.21
CA ALA A 10 -7.52 -12.58 0.85
C ALA A 10 -8.72 -12.32 1.79
N ILE A 11 -8.47 -12.18 3.09
CA ILE A 11 -9.47 -11.81 4.10
C ILE A 11 -10.03 -10.40 3.78
N TYR A 12 -9.18 -9.42 3.53
CA TYR A 12 -9.58 -8.06 3.19
C TYR A 12 -10.39 -8.00 1.89
N LEU A 13 -9.93 -8.66 0.83
CA LEU A 13 -10.65 -8.71 -0.45
C LEU A 13 -11.95 -9.52 -0.36
N GLY A 14 -12.05 -10.47 0.56
CA GLY A 14 -13.26 -11.22 0.86
C GLY A 14 -14.31 -10.43 1.64
N GLY A 15 -14.02 -9.19 2.05
CA GLY A 15 -14.94 -8.32 2.77
C GLY A 15 -15.13 -8.69 4.24
N ALA A 16 -14.16 -9.31 4.88
CA ALA A 16 -14.20 -9.60 6.31
C ALA A 16 -14.09 -8.30 7.12
N GLU A 17 -14.99 -8.11 8.07
CA GLU A 17 -15.02 -6.93 8.95
C GLU A 17 -14.04 -7.02 10.11
N LEU A 18 -13.53 -8.21 10.41
CA LEU A 18 -12.61 -8.45 11.52
C LEU A 18 -11.50 -9.42 11.13
N ALA A 19 -10.26 -8.96 11.26
CA ALA A 19 -9.07 -9.80 11.14
C ALA A 19 -8.47 -10.03 12.54
N LEU A 20 -8.43 -11.28 12.97
CA LEU A 20 -7.79 -11.68 14.22
C LEU A 20 -6.38 -12.19 13.95
N ASN A 21 -5.53 -12.10 14.99
CA ASN A 21 -4.19 -12.66 15.09
C ASN A 21 -3.00 -11.81 14.58
N PRO A 22 -3.06 -10.45 14.48
CA PRO A 22 -1.82 -9.69 14.34
C PRO A 22 -0.85 -9.98 15.49
N GLY A 23 0.45 -10.07 15.20
CA GLY A 23 1.48 -10.33 16.20
C GLY A 23 1.56 -11.78 16.71
N MET A 24 0.78 -12.70 16.16
CA MET A 24 0.72 -14.08 16.63
C MET A 24 1.52 -15.05 15.76
N PHE A 25 2.15 -16.02 16.42
CA PHE A 25 2.84 -17.15 15.81
C PHE A 25 2.26 -18.48 16.29
N SER A 26 2.65 -19.59 15.64
CA SER A 26 2.29 -20.95 16.04
C SER A 26 0.78 -21.12 16.30
N SER A 27 -0.05 -20.71 15.35
CA SER A 27 -1.51 -20.81 15.46
C SER A 27 -2.08 -20.08 16.71
N GLY A 28 -1.49 -18.96 17.07
CA GLY A 28 -1.96 -18.13 18.18
C GLY A 28 -1.39 -18.49 19.57
N LEU A 29 -0.41 -19.38 19.64
CA LEU A 29 0.20 -19.79 20.90
C LEU A 29 1.29 -18.83 21.41
N ILE A 30 1.88 -18.05 20.50
CA ILE A 30 2.99 -17.13 20.82
C ILE A 30 2.60 -15.73 20.32
N VAL A 31 2.85 -14.71 21.14
CA VAL A 31 2.66 -13.30 20.81
C VAL A 31 4.01 -12.59 20.80
N SER A 32 4.28 -11.77 19.77
CA SER A 32 5.45 -10.89 19.71
C SER A 32 4.99 -9.45 19.44
N TYR A 33 5.48 -8.52 20.24
CA TYR A 33 5.20 -7.09 20.04
C TYR A 33 5.86 -6.57 18.78
N GLU A 34 7.05 -7.04 18.44
CA GLU A 34 7.75 -6.68 17.20
C GLU A 34 6.95 -7.12 15.97
N GLN A 35 6.43 -8.36 16.02
CA GLN A 35 5.56 -8.87 14.95
C GLN A 35 4.26 -8.07 14.85
N LEU A 36 3.69 -7.64 15.97
CA LEU A 36 2.49 -6.82 15.98
C LEU A 36 2.69 -5.49 15.23
N VAL A 37 3.85 -4.85 15.44
CA VAL A 37 4.19 -3.60 14.72
C VAL A 37 4.34 -3.84 13.23
N ILE A 38 5.00 -4.94 12.83
CA ILE A 38 5.16 -5.33 11.42
C ILE A 38 3.80 -5.64 10.78
N ASP A 39 2.95 -6.38 11.47
CA ASP A 39 1.63 -6.77 10.97
C ASP A 39 0.71 -5.55 10.84
N ASN A 40 0.80 -4.58 11.76
CA ASN A 40 0.07 -3.31 11.66
C ASN A 40 0.44 -2.54 10.38
N GLU A 41 1.71 -2.51 10.02
CA GLU A 41 2.13 -1.89 8.74
C GLU A 41 1.57 -2.65 7.52
N ILE A 42 1.58 -3.97 7.57
CA ILE A 42 1.00 -4.82 6.51
C ILE A 42 -0.51 -4.55 6.36
N LEU A 43 -1.24 -4.41 7.46
CA LEU A 43 -2.66 -4.06 7.46
C LEU A 43 -2.91 -2.69 6.84
N GLY A 44 -2.10 -1.69 7.14
CA GLY A 44 -2.15 -0.38 6.49
C GLY A 44 -1.98 -0.45 4.97
N TYR A 45 -1.11 -1.34 4.48
CA TYR A 45 -0.98 -1.62 3.05
C TYR A 45 -2.26 -2.23 2.46
N PHE A 46 -2.92 -3.17 3.18
CA PHE A 46 -4.18 -3.77 2.71
C PHE A 46 -5.30 -2.75 2.65
N ASP A 47 -5.43 -1.87 3.64
CA ASP A 47 -6.39 -0.77 3.62
C ASP A 47 -6.21 0.10 2.36
N ARG A 48 -4.96 0.38 2.00
CA ARG A 48 -4.69 1.14 0.77
C ARG A 48 -5.11 0.39 -0.48
N VAL A 49 -4.89 -0.93 -0.55
CA VAL A 49 -5.29 -1.77 -1.69
C VAL A 49 -6.82 -1.82 -1.83
N VAL A 50 -7.53 -2.07 -0.72
CA VAL A 50 -9.00 -2.19 -0.71
C VAL A 50 -9.69 -0.88 -1.03
N ARG A 51 -9.11 0.26 -0.61
CA ARG A 51 -9.60 1.58 -0.98
C ARG A 51 -9.64 1.78 -2.50
N GLY A 52 -8.83 1.03 -3.25
CA GLY A 52 -8.76 1.10 -4.70
C GLY A 52 -8.20 2.42 -5.23
N MET A 53 -8.42 2.67 -6.50
CA MET A 53 -8.04 3.90 -7.19
C MET A 53 -9.27 4.62 -7.73
N ARG A 54 -9.29 5.94 -7.61
CA ARG A 54 -10.33 6.76 -8.22
C ARG A 54 -10.09 6.85 -9.72
N ALA A 55 -11.07 6.45 -10.53
CA ALA A 55 -11.04 6.57 -11.97
C ALA A 55 -12.14 7.55 -12.43
N ASN A 56 -11.78 8.81 -12.60
CA ASN A 56 -12.66 9.87 -13.10
C ASN A 56 -11.89 10.78 -14.06
N SER A 57 -12.56 11.80 -14.61
CA SER A 57 -11.95 12.75 -15.54
C SER A 57 -10.70 13.43 -14.99
N ASP A 58 -10.66 13.69 -13.69
CA ASP A 58 -9.56 14.41 -13.05
C ASP A 58 -8.34 13.50 -12.83
N THR A 59 -8.56 12.20 -12.64
CA THR A 59 -7.50 11.21 -12.37
C THR A 59 -6.99 10.51 -13.64
N LEU A 60 -7.78 10.46 -14.71
CA LEU A 60 -7.41 9.81 -15.98
C LEU A 60 -6.43 10.62 -16.83
N VAL A 61 -6.09 11.82 -16.51
CA VAL A 61 -5.06 12.75 -17.06
C VAL A 61 -4.53 12.47 -18.47
N VAL A 62 -5.39 12.04 -19.39
CA VAL A 62 -4.99 11.67 -20.76
C VAL A 62 -4.28 12.81 -21.48
N ASP A 63 -4.77 14.03 -21.29
CA ASP A 63 -4.16 15.21 -21.92
C ASP A 63 -2.78 15.53 -21.31
N LEU A 64 -2.59 15.27 -20.03
CA LEU A 64 -1.28 15.41 -19.37
C LEU A 64 -0.29 14.37 -19.94
N VAL A 65 -0.72 13.14 -20.14
CA VAL A 65 0.12 12.09 -20.74
C VAL A 65 0.52 12.48 -22.16
N ARG A 66 -0.39 13.04 -22.95
CA ARG A 66 -0.10 13.55 -24.32
C ARG A 66 0.88 14.73 -24.27
N LYS A 67 0.70 15.68 -23.35
CA LYS A 67 1.56 16.86 -23.19
C LYS A 67 2.98 16.48 -22.80
N VAL A 68 3.13 15.61 -21.82
CA VAL A 68 4.46 15.24 -21.27
C VAL A 68 5.19 14.27 -22.21
N GLY A 69 4.46 13.37 -22.85
CA GLY A 69 5.00 12.42 -23.82
C GLY A 69 5.83 11.30 -23.18
N HIS A 70 6.39 10.45 -24.04
CA HIS A 70 7.21 9.32 -23.61
C HIS A 70 8.54 9.79 -23.01
N GLY A 71 8.85 9.29 -21.80
CA GLY A 71 10.11 9.64 -21.11
C GLY A 71 10.13 11.03 -20.47
N GLY A 72 9.04 11.77 -20.51
CA GLY A 72 8.96 13.11 -19.91
C GLY A 72 8.93 13.11 -18.37
N PRO A 73 9.17 14.26 -17.74
CA PRO A 73 9.33 14.39 -16.29
C PRO A 73 8.00 14.53 -15.56
N PHE A 74 7.18 13.47 -15.51
CA PHE A 74 5.87 13.45 -14.83
C PHE A 74 5.92 13.91 -13.36
N LEU A 75 7.04 13.69 -12.66
CA LEU A 75 7.20 14.11 -11.26
C LEU A 75 7.16 15.63 -11.05
N LYS A 76 7.36 16.42 -12.11
CA LYS A 76 7.30 17.89 -12.05
C LYS A 76 5.89 18.45 -12.27
N GLU A 77 4.95 17.62 -12.71
CA GLU A 77 3.60 18.07 -13.02
C GLU A 77 2.78 18.28 -11.74
N ALA A 78 2.00 19.37 -11.72
CA ALA A 78 1.17 19.75 -10.57
C ALA A 78 0.17 18.66 -10.16
N HIS A 79 -0.37 17.91 -11.13
CA HIS A 79 -1.25 16.78 -10.87
C HIS A 79 -0.54 15.70 -10.04
N THR A 80 0.68 15.31 -10.41
CA THR A 80 1.46 14.32 -9.66
C THR A 80 1.71 14.78 -8.22
N LEU A 81 2.09 16.05 -8.03
CA LEU A 81 2.32 16.62 -6.69
C LEU A 81 1.05 16.63 -5.83
N LYS A 82 -0.11 16.90 -6.45
CA LYS A 82 -1.41 16.92 -5.77
C LYS A 82 -1.84 15.53 -5.33
N GLU A 83 -1.78 14.56 -6.23
CA GLU A 83 -2.34 13.22 -6.02
C GLU A 83 -1.37 12.25 -5.34
N PHE A 84 -0.07 12.52 -5.38
CA PHE A 84 0.98 11.61 -4.87
C PHE A 84 0.74 11.16 -3.43
N LYS A 85 0.45 12.11 -2.52
CA LYS A 85 0.28 11.80 -1.10
C LYS A 85 -0.99 11.02 -0.78
N SER A 86 -2.04 11.21 -1.59
CA SER A 86 -3.34 10.55 -1.38
C SER A 86 -3.39 9.16 -2.01
N GLU A 87 -2.70 8.97 -3.14
CA GLU A 87 -2.74 7.73 -3.91
C GLU A 87 -1.61 6.77 -3.58
N TYR A 88 -0.51 7.28 -3.03
CA TYR A 88 0.66 6.47 -2.74
C TYR A 88 0.73 6.13 -1.25
N TRP A 89 0.79 4.85 -0.92
CA TRP A 89 1.03 4.41 0.44
C TRP A 89 2.54 4.46 0.74
N ILE A 90 2.91 5.20 1.77
CA ILE A 90 4.30 5.33 2.23
C ILE A 90 4.43 4.52 3.52
N PRO A 91 5.29 3.49 3.56
CA PRO A 91 5.52 2.72 4.78
C PRO A 91 6.24 3.55 5.84
N ASP A 92 5.92 3.28 7.11
CA ASP A 92 6.56 3.93 8.25
C ASP A 92 7.82 3.18 8.71
N ILE A 93 7.80 1.84 8.64
CA ILE A 93 8.90 1.00 9.15
C ILE A 93 9.66 0.25 8.04
N SER A 94 9.05 0.04 6.87
CA SER A 94 9.69 -0.68 5.77
C SER A 94 10.63 0.22 4.97
N SER A 95 11.90 -0.15 4.87
CA SER A 95 12.84 0.57 4.03
C SER A 95 12.58 0.31 2.54
N ARG A 96 12.56 1.40 1.76
CA ARG A 96 12.47 1.39 0.30
C ARG A 96 13.78 1.78 -0.36
N ALA A 97 14.86 1.86 0.40
CA ALA A 97 16.19 2.13 -0.13
C ALA A 97 16.63 1.01 -1.09
N ALA A 98 17.33 1.39 -2.14
CA ALA A 98 17.95 0.40 -3.03
C ALA A 98 18.99 -0.41 -2.25
N PHE A 99 19.05 -1.72 -2.52
CA PHE A 99 20.03 -2.61 -1.91
C PHE A 99 21.45 -2.09 -2.22
N GLY A 100 22.25 -1.79 -1.19
CA GLY A 100 23.64 -1.38 -1.36
C GLY A 100 23.95 0.13 -1.21
N ARG A 101 23.01 0.91 -0.61
CA ARG A 101 23.29 2.28 -0.16
C ARG A 101 23.20 2.40 1.34
#